data_4b9157a83edea4eb8f291bcc1c9407d0
#
_entry.id   4b9157a83edea4eb8f291bcc1c9407d0
#
_cell.length_a   1.000
_cell.length_b   1.000
_cell.length_c   1.000
_cell.angle_alpha   90.00
_cell.angle_beta   90.00
_cell.angle_gamma   90.00
#
_symmetry.space_group_name_H-M   'P 1'
#
loop_
_entity.id
_entity.type
_entity.pdbx_description
1 polymer ?
#
loop_
_entity_poly.entity_id
_entity_poly.type
_entity_poly.pdbx_seq_one_letter_code
_entity_poly.pdbx_strand_id
1 'polypeptide(L)'
;MSKVNFKLTLNFNEVKDVINAVGDEVTCIVVSEPGVGKSSLLAAIAVDNGDKWRKPSDNYESDKYDYIYVDCPVKDMMDIAASIPNHASKTLEYYVSSLFKLGNGKPKVIMLDEFMKAPKLLQIIFTRLMLERTVGDEPLPEGSKVFGTSNNSSDGVGDAMLGHVGNRVCLVPMSKPTHDAWNTWATTNAIARPIRAWAAMNPKAFKSYLDPDQTDNEYIFKPSSAVKQFVSPRSLAKCSPVVLNRDKYSENAMMGALAGIAGESFAKSIAAFIAVEGKLLKFEDVVKNPKTTAVPDNVSALVMMLFEAVDKLDKHDDLNSYMEFVNRIKSSEIQSIFFTMIMRTKPKLGRYNQEIGKWATDNHMIM
;
A
#
# COMPACT_ATOMS: atom_id res chain seq x y z
N MET A 1 11.82 26.92 6.10
CA MET A 1 12.40 25.58 5.90
C MET A 1 12.33 25.25 4.43
N SER A 2 13.45 24.94 3.77
CA SER A 2 13.48 24.58 2.35
C SER A 2 12.73 23.27 2.16
N LYS A 3 11.75 23.25 1.24
CA LYS A 3 11.07 22.01 0.83
C LYS A 3 12.11 21.11 0.18
N VAL A 4 12.39 19.96 0.78
CA VAL A 4 13.20 18.92 0.14
C VAL A 4 12.31 18.31 -0.94
N ASN A 5 12.52 18.71 -2.18
CA ASN A 5 11.81 18.16 -3.32
C ASN A 5 12.72 17.11 -3.97
N PHE A 6 12.45 15.84 -3.71
CA PHE A 6 13.19 14.75 -4.35
C PHE A 6 12.81 14.70 -5.83
N LYS A 7 13.79 14.79 -6.72
CA LYS A 7 13.58 14.63 -8.17
C LYS A 7 13.35 13.19 -8.57
N LEU A 8 13.87 12.23 -7.81
CA LEU A 8 13.71 10.80 -8.03
C LEU A 8 12.87 10.21 -6.90
N THR A 9 11.76 9.57 -7.25
CA THR A 9 10.92 8.83 -6.32
C THR A 9 10.80 7.39 -6.79
N LEU A 10 10.76 6.46 -5.85
CA LEU A 10 10.65 5.02 -6.12
C LEU A 10 9.21 4.55 -5.88
N ASN A 11 8.77 3.56 -6.65
CA ASN A 11 7.52 2.88 -6.39
C ASN A 11 7.67 1.88 -5.23
N PHE A 12 6.57 1.30 -4.78
CA PHE A 12 6.53 0.39 -3.63
C PHE A 12 7.47 -0.82 -3.78
N ASN A 13 7.54 -1.42 -4.98
CA ASN A 13 8.39 -2.59 -5.22
C ASN A 13 9.87 -2.19 -5.27
N GLU A 14 10.21 -1.11 -5.95
CA GLU A 14 11.58 -0.57 -5.97
C GLU A 14 12.08 -0.23 -4.56
N VAL A 15 11.20 0.32 -3.69
CA VAL A 15 11.55 0.56 -2.27
C VAL A 15 11.86 -0.75 -1.54
N LYS A 16 11.06 -1.81 -1.74
CA LYS A 16 11.34 -3.14 -1.18
C LYS A 16 12.69 -3.67 -1.67
N ASP A 17 12.96 -3.53 -2.97
CA ASP A 17 14.21 -4.00 -3.57
C ASP A 17 15.42 -3.31 -2.94
N VAL A 18 15.35 -1.99 -2.74
CA VAL A 18 16.40 -1.24 -2.04
C VAL A 18 16.59 -1.72 -0.61
N ILE A 19 15.49 -1.88 0.18
CA ILE A 19 15.58 -2.39 1.55
C ILE A 19 16.18 -3.81 1.58
N ASN A 20 15.79 -4.66 0.64
CA ASN A 20 16.30 -6.02 0.57
C ASN A 20 17.78 -6.08 0.16
N ALA A 21 18.23 -5.17 -0.70
CA ALA A 21 19.59 -5.15 -1.22
C ALA A 21 20.61 -4.58 -0.24
N VAL A 22 20.24 -3.54 0.53
CA VAL A 22 21.22 -2.82 1.37
C VAL A 22 20.82 -2.69 2.84
N GLY A 23 19.63 -3.15 3.23
CA GLY A 23 19.05 -2.91 4.57
C GLY A 23 19.84 -3.55 5.74
N ASP A 24 20.73 -4.48 5.47
CA ASP A 24 21.65 -5.09 6.44
C ASP A 24 22.89 -4.22 6.69
N GLU A 25 23.34 -3.46 5.71
CA GLU A 25 24.48 -2.55 5.84
C GLU A 25 24.07 -1.10 6.11
N VAL A 26 23.08 -0.61 5.36
CA VAL A 26 22.64 0.78 5.42
C VAL A 26 21.15 0.87 5.75
N THR A 27 20.81 1.58 6.81
CA THR A 27 19.41 1.79 7.16
C THR A 27 18.71 2.69 6.13
N CYS A 28 17.63 2.17 5.55
CA CYS A 28 16.77 2.94 4.64
C CYS A 28 15.69 3.69 5.44
N ILE A 29 15.53 4.99 5.19
CA ILE A 29 14.41 5.79 5.72
C ILE A 29 13.46 6.12 4.57
N VAL A 30 12.31 5.47 4.56
CA VAL A 30 11.28 5.64 3.53
C VAL A 30 10.42 6.85 3.86
N VAL A 31 10.41 7.83 2.97
CA VAL A 31 9.66 9.08 3.15
C VAL A 31 8.58 9.19 2.09
N SER A 32 7.34 9.46 2.50
CA SER A 32 6.22 9.65 1.56
C SER A 32 5.02 10.32 2.23
N GLU A 33 3.99 10.59 1.44
CA GLU A 33 2.69 11.06 1.93
C GLU A 33 2.04 10.09 2.93
N PRO A 34 1.10 10.56 3.77
CA PRO A 34 0.32 9.69 4.63
C PRO A 34 -0.62 8.78 3.80
N GLY A 35 -0.80 7.54 4.28
CA GLY A 35 -1.78 6.60 3.71
C GLY A 35 -1.36 5.87 2.42
N VAL A 36 -0.13 6.05 1.93
CA VAL A 36 0.34 5.41 0.67
C VAL A 36 0.75 3.94 0.82
N GLY A 37 0.87 3.43 2.05
CA GLY A 37 1.18 2.01 2.28
C GLY A 37 2.54 1.73 2.91
N LYS A 38 3.27 2.72 3.44
CA LYS A 38 4.58 2.51 4.11
C LYS A 38 4.56 1.37 5.13
N SER A 39 3.56 1.35 6.01
CA SER A 39 3.44 0.31 7.05
C SER A 39 3.20 -1.10 6.49
N SER A 40 2.87 -1.23 5.20
CA SER A 40 2.72 -2.54 4.54
C SER A 40 4.04 -3.10 4.01
N LEU A 41 5.13 -2.32 4.02
CA LEU A 41 6.43 -2.76 3.51
C LEU A 41 6.96 -3.98 4.27
N LEU A 42 6.85 -3.99 5.60
CA LEU A 42 7.31 -5.12 6.42
C LEU A 42 6.61 -6.42 6.04
N ALA A 43 5.27 -6.35 5.86
CA ALA A 43 4.47 -7.50 5.44
C ALA A 43 4.83 -7.97 4.03
N ALA A 44 5.08 -7.03 3.12
CA ALA A 44 5.46 -7.35 1.74
C ALA A 44 6.86 -7.98 1.66
N ILE A 45 7.82 -7.49 2.45
CA ILE A 45 9.16 -8.09 2.57
C ILE A 45 9.07 -9.51 3.13
N ALA A 46 8.20 -9.75 4.12
CA ALA A 46 8.00 -11.09 4.66
C ALA A 46 7.50 -12.06 3.57
N VAL A 47 6.51 -11.64 2.78
CA VAL A 47 5.98 -12.44 1.67
C VAL A 47 7.05 -12.72 0.61
N ASP A 48 7.87 -11.73 0.25
CA ASP A 48 8.97 -11.91 -0.72
C ASP A 48 10.02 -12.91 -0.23
N ASN A 49 10.24 -12.99 1.08
CA ASN A 49 11.12 -13.99 1.71
C ASN A 49 10.48 -15.40 1.80
N GLY A 50 9.27 -15.57 1.33
CA GLY A 50 8.51 -16.83 1.39
C GLY A 50 7.81 -17.06 2.72
N ASP A 51 7.73 -16.05 3.58
CA ASP A 51 7.05 -16.09 4.85
C ASP A 51 5.59 -15.61 4.75
N LYS A 52 4.75 -16.07 5.67
CA LYS A 52 3.39 -15.55 5.81
C LYS A 52 3.40 -14.43 6.85
N TRP A 53 3.12 -13.21 6.40
CA TRP A 53 2.91 -12.12 7.34
C TRP A 53 1.71 -12.42 8.24
N ARG A 54 1.92 -12.31 9.55
CA ARG A 54 0.87 -12.33 10.56
C ARG A 54 0.99 -11.10 11.45
N LYS A 55 -0.11 -10.74 12.11
CA LYS A 55 -0.08 -9.63 13.06
C LYS A 55 0.90 -9.94 14.20
N PRO A 56 1.50 -8.91 14.83
CA PRO A 56 2.44 -9.12 15.96
C PRO A 56 1.86 -9.92 17.13
N SER A 57 0.52 -9.93 17.27
CA SER A 57 -0.19 -10.75 18.28
C SER A 57 -0.23 -12.25 17.97
N ASP A 58 0.08 -12.64 16.73
CA ASP A 58 0.06 -14.04 16.35
C ASP A 58 1.43 -14.64 16.68
N ASN A 59 1.48 -15.67 17.49
CA ASN A 59 2.69 -16.42 17.85
C ASN A 59 3.24 -17.20 16.64
N TYR A 60 3.64 -16.47 15.59
CA TYR A 60 4.21 -17.06 14.40
C TYR A 60 5.72 -16.88 14.40
N GLU A 61 6.44 -17.98 14.31
CA GLU A 61 7.87 -17.99 14.07
C GLU A 61 8.12 -18.30 12.59
N SER A 62 8.77 -17.35 11.91
CA SER A 62 9.34 -17.58 10.61
C SER A 62 10.61 -18.45 10.73
N ASP A 63 10.89 -19.27 9.73
CA ASP A 63 12.11 -20.08 9.72
C ASP A 63 13.38 -19.27 9.43
N LYS A 64 13.25 -18.13 8.71
CA LYS A 64 14.39 -17.33 8.24
C LYS A 64 14.63 -16.05 9.04
N TYR A 65 13.59 -15.26 9.27
CA TYR A 65 13.67 -13.95 9.90
C TYR A 65 12.63 -13.77 10.98
N ASP A 66 12.93 -12.95 11.99
CA ASP A 66 11.87 -12.34 12.79
C ASP A 66 11.54 -10.96 12.23
N TYR A 67 10.25 -10.70 12.03
CA TYR A 67 9.74 -9.42 11.53
C TYR A 67 9.24 -8.59 12.72
N ILE A 68 9.88 -7.45 12.94
CA ILE A 68 9.64 -6.61 14.11
C ILE A 68 9.10 -5.26 13.67
N TYR A 69 7.89 -4.94 14.09
CA TYR A 69 7.26 -3.65 13.91
C TYR A 69 7.37 -2.82 15.18
N VAL A 70 7.94 -1.63 15.07
CA VAL A 70 8.09 -0.67 16.16
C VAL A 70 7.34 0.62 15.80
N ASP A 71 6.24 0.89 16.49
CA ASP A 71 5.52 2.17 16.43
C ASP A 71 6.27 3.19 17.28
N CYS A 72 7.18 3.93 16.67
CA CYS A 72 8.14 4.77 17.38
C CYS A 72 7.52 5.89 18.22
N PRO A 73 6.42 6.57 17.81
CA PRO A 73 5.80 7.64 18.59
C PRO A 73 5.23 7.22 19.95
N VAL A 74 4.82 5.94 20.09
CA VAL A 74 4.17 5.44 21.30
C VAL A 74 5.11 4.66 22.20
N LYS A 75 6.40 4.58 21.87
CA LYS A 75 7.42 3.90 22.64
C LYS A 75 8.11 4.82 23.63
N ASP A 76 8.60 4.23 24.71
CA ASP A 76 9.54 4.88 25.64
C ASP A 76 10.88 4.10 25.71
N MET A 77 11.81 4.59 26.52
CA MET A 77 13.13 3.97 26.64
C MET A 77 13.06 2.55 27.19
N MET A 78 12.15 2.32 28.13
CA MET A 78 11.98 1.00 28.80
C MET A 78 11.42 -0.04 27.83
N ASP A 79 10.68 0.39 26.79
CA ASP A 79 10.20 -0.50 25.73
C ASP A 79 11.34 -1.02 24.84
N ILE A 80 12.51 -0.37 24.86
CA ILE A 80 13.67 -0.73 24.04
C ILE A 80 14.70 -1.48 24.84
N ALA A 81 15.20 -0.85 25.90
CA ALA A 81 16.15 -1.47 26.84
C ALA A 81 16.10 -0.78 28.20
N ALA A 82 16.20 -1.56 29.25
CA ALA A 82 16.20 -1.09 30.63
C ALA A 82 17.57 -1.27 31.26
N SER A 83 18.08 -0.23 31.94
CA SER A 83 19.27 -0.34 32.77
C SER A 83 18.87 -0.89 34.15
N ILE A 84 19.42 -2.03 34.53
CA ILE A 84 19.16 -2.68 35.80
C ILE A 84 20.47 -2.77 36.62
N PRO A 85 20.49 -2.36 37.90
CA PRO A 85 21.68 -2.51 38.75
C PRO A 85 22.02 -3.98 39.00
N ASN A 86 23.24 -4.35 38.67
CA ASN A 86 23.83 -5.60 39.17
C ASN A 86 24.59 -5.31 40.45
N HIS A 87 24.02 -5.68 41.60
CA HIS A 87 24.60 -5.40 42.90
C HIS A 87 25.88 -6.18 43.17
N ALA A 88 26.08 -7.31 42.54
CA ALA A 88 27.27 -8.16 42.73
C ALA A 88 28.51 -7.54 42.07
N SER A 89 28.36 -7.07 40.82
CA SER A 89 29.42 -6.42 40.03
C SER A 89 29.53 -4.91 40.27
N LYS A 90 28.52 -4.32 40.94
CA LYS A 90 28.36 -2.84 41.10
C LYS A 90 28.32 -2.08 39.79
N THR A 91 27.73 -2.70 38.78
CA THR A 91 27.56 -2.12 37.41
C THR A 91 26.08 -1.98 37.09
N LEU A 92 25.80 -1.22 36.01
CA LEU A 92 24.51 -1.22 35.33
C LEU A 92 24.59 -2.20 34.16
N GLU A 93 23.59 -3.06 34.04
CA GLU A 93 23.44 -3.97 32.91
C GLU A 93 22.21 -3.58 32.11
N TYR A 94 22.29 -3.65 30.78
CA TYR A 94 21.14 -3.39 29.91
C TYR A 94 20.39 -4.69 29.63
N TYR A 95 19.09 -4.67 29.96
CA TYR A 95 18.16 -5.73 29.57
C TYR A 95 17.36 -5.28 28.34
N VAL A 96 17.61 -5.94 27.21
CA VAL A 96 16.91 -5.63 25.96
C VAL A 96 15.49 -6.16 26.01
N SER A 97 14.56 -5.38 25.49
CA SER A 97 13.15 -5.78 25.39
C SER A 97 12.98 -7.08 24.58
N SER A 98 12.10 -7.95 25.05
CA SER A 98 11.72 -9.18 24.34
C SER A 98 11.10 -8.92 22.97
N LEU A 99 10.69 -7.70 22.68
CA LEU A 99 10.23 -7.25 21.36
C LEU A 99 11.22 -7.59 20.25
N PHE A 100 12.54 -7.46 20.54
CA PHE A 100 13.59 -7.68 19.54
C PHE A 100 14.00 -9.16 19.38
N LYS A 101 13.52 -10.05 20.25
CA LYS A 101 13.75 -11.51 20.16
C LYS A 101 15.23 -11.90 19.96
N LEU A 102 16.18 -11.15 20.53
CA LEU A 102 17.62 -11.35 20.26
C LEU A 102 18.12 -12.72 20.69
N GLY A 103 17.55 -13.30 21.78
CA GLY A 103 17.98 -14.57 22.35
C GLY A 103 17.83 -15.81 21.45
N ASN A 104 17.13 -15.70 20.30
CA ASN A 104 16.97 -16.84 19.37
C ASN A 104 18.03 -16.89 18.24
N GLY A 105 18.90 -15.89 18.14
CA GLY A 105 19.97 -15.81 17.16
C GLY A 105 19.54 -15.66 15.69
N LYS A 106 18.23 -15.62 15.39
CA LYS A 106 17.72 -15.42 14.02
C LYS A 106 17.93 -13.97 13.57
N PRO A 107 18.26 -13.72 12.29
CA PRO A 107 18.29 -12.36 11.76
C PRO A 107 16.91 -11.69 11.81
N LYS A 108 16.91 -10.38 11.94
CA LYS A 108 15.71 -9.56 12.14
C LYS A 108 15.45 -8.68 10.91
N VAL A 109 14.17 -8.48 10.59
CA VAL A 109 13.75 -7.38 9.72
C VAL A 109 12.97 -6.39 10.60
N ILE A 110 13.61 -5.27 10.92
CA ILE A 110 13.07 -4.29 11.88
C ILE A 110 12.57 -3.08 11.11
N MET A 111 11.30 -2.75 11.32
CA MET A 111 10.67 -1.55 10.81
C MET A 111 10.43 -0.55 11.95
N LEU A 112 11.04 0.62 11.86
CA LEU A 112 10.82 1.76 12.75
C LEU A 112 9.76 2.68 12.12
N ASP A 113 8.48 2.46 12.43
CA ASP A 113 7.38 3.21 11.83
C ASP A 113 7.27 4.61 12.47
N GLU A 114 7.06 5.62 11.63
CA GLU A 114 6.97 7.04 12.02
C GLU A 114 8.18 7.53 12.84
N PHE A 115 9.38 7.05 12.52
CA PHE A 115 10.62 7.32 13.27
C PHE A 115 10.83 8.82 13.59
N MET A 116 10.57 9.71 12.63
CA MET A 116 10.78 11.16 12.84
C MET A 116 9.77 11.80 13.82
N LYS A 117 8.67 11.10 14.17
CA LYS A 117 7.72 11.53 15.19
C LYS A 117 8.03 11.00 16.59
N ALA A 118 9.01 10.13 16.72
CA ALA A 118 9.43 9.63 18.03
C ALA A 118 9.96 10.79 18.91
N PRO A 119 9.79 10.72 20.23
CA PRO A 119 10.46 11.62 21.16
C PRO A 119 11.97 11.70 20.88
N LYS A 120 12.56 12.89 20.95
CA LYS A 120 13.97 13.13 20.57
C LYS A 120 14.95 12.15 21.21
N LEU A 121 14.73 11.83 22.49
CA LEU A 121 15.57 10.86 23.21
C LEU A 121 15.51 9.46 22.58
N LEU A 122 14.33 9.02 22.16
CA LEU A 122 14.17 7.76 21.46
C LEU A 122 14.77 7.79 20.06
N GLN A 123 14.71 8.93 19.36
CA GLN A 123 15.40 9.06 18.08
C GLN A 123 16.91 8.81 18.22
N ILE A 124 17.52 9.25 19.33
CA ILE A 124 18.95 8.98 19.62
C ILE A 124 19.20 7.48 19.80
N ILE A 125 18.35 6.80 20.57
CA ILE A 125 18.47 5.34 20.81
C ILE A 125 18.28 4.57 19.50
N PHE A 126 17.25 4.90 18.73
CA PHE A 126 17.03 4.28 17.42
C PHE A 126 18.13 4.60 16.43
N THR A 127 18.78 5.78 16.54
CA THR A 127 19.95 6.11 15.72
C THR A 127 21.08 5.10 15.95
N ARG A 128 21.32 4.70 17.21
CA ARG A 128 22.29 3.67 17.52
C ARG A 128 21.91 2.31 16.89
N LEU A 129 20.64 1.91 16.99
CA LEU A 129 20.12 0.71 16.31
C LEU A 129 20.32 0.78 14.79
N MET A 130 20.06 1.95 14.18
CA MET A 130 20.20 2.15 12.73
C MET A 130 21.63 2.13 12.25
N LEU A 131 22.57 2.69 13.02
CA LEU A 131 23.96 2.90 12.61
C LEU A 131 24.90 1.82 13.10
N GLU A 132 24.75 1.38 14.35
CA GLU A 132 25.63 0.44 15.03
C GLU A 132 25.07 -0.98 15.04
N ARG A 133 23.81 -1.16 14.61
CA ARG A 133 23.12 -2.46 14.64
C ARG A 133 23.07 -3.08 16.03
N THR A 134 22.88 -2.24 17.06
CA THR A 134 22.80 -2.66 18.45
C THR A 134 21.49 -2.19 19.11
N VAL A 135 20.96 -2.99 20.01
CA VAL A 135 19.84 -2.62 20.89
C VAL A 135 20.37 -2.66 22.32
N GLY A 136 20.42 -1.53 23.01
CA GLY A 136 21.22 -1.43 24.25
C GLY A 136 22.69 -1.74 23.91
N ASP A 137 23.26 -2.75 24.56
CA ASP A 137 24.62 -3.22 24.31
C ASP A 137 24.67 -4.55 23.48
N GLU A 138 23.49 -5.07 23.08
CA GLU A 138 23.38 -6.34 22.34
C GLU A 138 23.37 -6.12 20.84
N PRO A 139 24.27 -6.75 20.07
CA PRO A 139 24.30 -6.64 18.62
C PRO A 139 23.12 -7.40 17.99
N LEU A 140 22.63 -6.90 16.87
CA LEU A 140 21.69 -7.65 16.03
C LEU A 140 22.39 -8.87 15.42
N PRO A 141 21.70 -10.00 15.26
CA PRO A 141 22.23 -11.14 14.51
C PRO A 141 22.61 -10.74 13.08
N GLU A 142 23.64 -11.37 12.53
CA GLU A 142 24.14 -11.14 11.16
C GLU A 142 23.00 -11.30 10.14
N GLY A 143 23.01 -10.46 9.08
CA GLY A 143 21.97 -10.42 8.05
C GLY A 143 20.66 -9.73 8.48
N SER A 144 20.63 -9.13 9.69
CA SER A 144 19.49 -8.35 10.14
C SER A 144 19.35 -7.04 9.33
N LYS A 145 18.14 -6.72 8.90
CA LYS A 145 17.80 -5.52 8.13
C LYS A 145 17.05 -4.51 9.00
N VAL A 146 17.41 -3.25 8.88
CA VAL A 146 16.71 -2.16 9.59
C VAL A 146 16.27 -1.11 8.57
N PHE A 147 15.00 -0.72 8.64
CA PHE A 147 14.50 0.41 7.89
C PHE A 147 13.49 1.22 8.73
N GLY A 148 13.40 2.49 8.42
CA GLY A 148 12.44 3.38 9.06
C GLY A 148 11.45 3.94 8.06
N THR A 149 10.33 4.46 8.56
CA THR A 149 9.38 5.23 7.75
C THR A 149 9.13 6.58 8.35
N SER A 150 8.77 7.54 7.50
CA SER A 150 8.33 8.86 7.93
C SER A 150 7.37 9.48 6.92
N ASN A 151 6.64 10.50 7.35
CA ASN A 151 5.91 11.37 6.42
C ASN A 151 6.84 12.47 5.90
N ASN A 152 6.47 13.12 4.78
CA ASN A 152 7.21 14.26 4.28
C ASN A 152 7.21 15.38 5.31
N SER A 153 8.30 16.11 5.44
CA SER A 153 8.40 17.29 6.33
C SER A 153 7.39 18.39 5.94
N SER A 154 7.00 18.45 4.67
CA SER A 154 5.98 19.37 4.15
C SER A 154 4.55 19.03 4.56
N ASP A 155 4.31 17.83 5.11
CA ASP A 155 2.95 17.39 5.50
C ASP A 155 2.48 18.05 6.81
N GLY A 156 3.32 18.88 7.44
CA GLY A 156 3.02 19.54 8.71
C GLY A 156 2.93 18.59 9.91
N VAL A 157 3.37 17.37 9.75
CA VAL A 157 3.21 16.26 10.71
C VAL A 157 4.56 15.60 11.05
N GLY A 158 5.66 16.04 10.43
CA GLY A 158 6.99 15.46 10.62
C GLY A 158 7.96 16.43 11.26
N ASP A 159 8.65 16.03 12.34
CA ASP A 159 9.83 16.69 12.83
C ASP A 159 11.01 16.47 11.85
N ALA A 160 11.92 17.43 11.79
CA ALA A 160 13.12 17.28 10.99
C ALA A 160 14.01 16.18 11.57
N MET A 161 14.50 15.30 10.69
CA MET A 161 15.54 14.33 11.08
C MET A 161 16.75 15.06 11.66
N LEU A 162 17.34 14.49 12.72
CA LEU A 162 18.55 15.04 13.31
C LEU A 162 19.65 15.13 12.23
N GLY A 163 20.24 16.32 12.06
CA GLY A 163 21.15 16.60 10.94
C GLY A 163 22.34 15.65 10.81
N HIS A 164 22.81 15.09 11.93
CA HIS A 164 23.90 14.10 11.95
C HIS A 164 23.50 12.70 11.47
N VAL A 165 22.21 12.40 11.38
CA VAL A 165 21.70 11.11 10.88
C VAL A 165 21.63 11.10 9.35
N GLY A 166 21.34 12.26 8.74
CA GLY A 166 21.06 12.36 7.29
C GLY A 166 22.17 11.81 6.37
N ASN A 167 23.41 11.95 6.77
CA ASN A 167 24.57 11.46 6.00
C ASN A 167 24.90 9.97 6.23
N ARG A 168 24.16 9.31 7.13
CA ARG A 168 24.47 7.93 7.57
C ARG A 168 23.38 6.94 7.25
N VAL A 169 22.30 7.41 6.61
CA VAL A 169 21.14 6.60 6.22
C VAL A 169 20.83 6.83 4.75
N CYS A 170 20.20 5.84 4.12
CA CYS A 170 19.67 5.97 2.77
C CYS A 170 18.25 6.56 2.83
N LEU A 171 18.07 7.81 2.40
CA LEU A 171 16.73 8.39 2.25
C LEU A 171 16.07 7.89 0.98
N VAL A 172 14.93 7.22 1.12
CA VAL A 172 14.19 6.60 0.03
C VAL A 172 12.82 7.27 -0.13
N PRO A 173 12.69 8.22 -1.05
CA PRO A 173 11.40 8.85 -1.32
C PRO A 173 10.48 7.89 -2.08
N MET A 174 9.36 7.49 -1.46
CA MET A 174 8.38 6.58 -2.04
C MET A 174 7.21 7.35 -2.64
N SER A 175 6.92 7.10 -3.90
CA SER A 175 5.77 7.66 -4.62
C SER A 175 4.45 7.03 -4.17
N LYS A 176 3.37 7.80 -4.33
CA LYS A 176 2.01 7.26 -4.22
C LYS A 176 1.80 6.26 -5.37
N PRO A 177 1.19 5.09 -5.15
CA PRO A 177 0.92 4.15 -6.24
C PRO A 177 -0.02 4.76 -7.26
N THR A 178 0.14 4.37 -8.52
CA THR A 178 -0.87 4.65 -9.55
C THR A 178 -2.17 3.88 -9.25
N HIS A 179 -3.28 4.33 -9.84
CA HIS A 179 -4.56 3.63 -9.72
C HIS A 179 -4.49 2.18 -10.21
N ASP A 180 -3.72 1.90 -11.26
CA ASP A 180 -3.50 0.54 -11.79
C ASP A 180 -2.70 -0.34 -10.83
N ALA A 181 -1.59 0.18 -10.29
CA ALA A 181 -0.78 -0.54 -9.32
C ALA A 181 -1.60 -0.86 -8.06
N TRP A 182 -2.40 0.10 -7.59
CA TRP A 182 -3.29 -0.12 -6.46
C TRP A 182 -4.39 -1.13 -6.79
N ASN A 183 -5.03 -1.06 -7.97
CA ASN A 183 -6.07 -1.99 -8.40
C ASN A 183 -5.55 -3.42 -8.55
N THR A 184 -4.30 -3.61 -9.01
CA THR A 184 -3.65 -4.92 -9.05
C THR A 184 -3.59 -5.52 -7.65
N TRP A 185 -3.09 -4.78 -6.67
CA TRP A 185 -3.07 -5.18 -5.27
C TRP A 185 -4.49 -5.39 -4.72
N ALA A 186 -5.43 -4.49 -5.01
CA ALA A 186 -6.81 -4.53 -4.53
C ALA A 186 -7.56 -5.78 -5.01
N THR A 187 -7.28 -6.23 -6.23
CA THR A 187 -7.87 -7.46 -6.79
C THR A 187 -7.39 -8.69 -6.02
N THR A 188 -6.08 -8.79 -5.76
CA THR A 188 -5.51 -9.93 -5.01
C THR A 188 -5.91 -9.93 -3.53
N ASN A 189 -6.30 -8.76 -2.99
CA ASN A 189 -6.72 -8.61 -1.59
C ASN A 189 -8.25 -8.49 -1.42
N ALA A 190 -9.03 -8.94 -2.41
CA ALA A 190 -10.48 -9.01 -2.38
C ALA A 190 -11.18 -7.69 -1.97
N ILE A 191 -10.64 -6.55 -2.37
CA ILE A 191 -11.26 -5.24 -2.17
C ILE A 191 -12.57 -5.18 -2.97
N ALA A 192 -13.62 -4.63 -2.36
CA ALA A 192 -14.96 -4.52 -2.95
C ALA A 192 -14.91 -3.96 -4.38
N ARG A 193 -15.60 -4.64 -5.30
CA ARG A 193 -15.64 -4.32 -6.74
C ARG A 193 -16.01 -2.87 -7.03
N PRO A 194 -17.03 -2.25 -6.38
CA PRO A 194 -17.36 -0.85 -6.60
C PRO A 194 -16.19 0.10 -6.34
N ILE A 195 -15.36 -0.18 -5.33
CA ILE A 195 -14.20 0.64 -4.99
C ILE A 195 -13.11 0.50 -6.06
N ARG A 196 -12.86 -0.72 -6.54
CA ARG A 196 -11.87 -0.98 -7.61
C ARG A 196 -12.29 -0.32 -8.92
N ALA A 197 -13.56 -0.44 -9.30
CA ALA A 197 -14.11 0.20 -10.48
C ALA A 197 -14.06 1.73 -10.38
N TRP A 198 -14.41 2.28 -9.22
CA TRP A 198 -14.29 3.71 -8.95
C TRP A 198 -12.83 4.18 -9.06
N ALA A 199 -11.88 3.44 -8.50
CA ALA A 199 -10.46 3.78 -8.55
C ALA A 199 -9.92 3.83 -9.98
N ALA A 200 -10.33 2.88 -10.85
CA ALA A 200 -9.95 2.84 -12.25
C ALA A 200 -10.46 4.07 -13.02
N MET A 201 -11.65 4.54 -12.69
CA MET A 201 -12.27 5.71 -13.33
C MET A 201 -11.84 7.05 -12.73
N ASN A 202 -11.09 7.05 -11.64
CA ASN A 202 -10.66 8.26 -10.94
C ASN A 202 -9.14 8.33 -10.72
N PRO A 203 -8.31 8.28 -11.78
CA PRO A 203 -6.84 8.33 -11.65
C PRO A 203 -6.36 9.59 -10.93
N LYS A 204 -7.10 10.70 -11.01
CA LYS A 204 -6.80 11.95 -10.28
C LYS A 204 -6.76 11.78 -8.76
N ALA A 205 -7.50 10.80 -8.20
CA ALA A 205 -7.49 10.53 -6.76
C ALA A 205 -6.16 9.90 -6.27
N PHE A 206 -5.35 9.42 -7.20
CA PHE A 206 -4.03 8.85 -6.92
C PHE A 206 -2.86 9.83 -7.16
N LYS A 207 -3.16 11.07 -7.52
CA LYS A 207 -2.16 12.12 -7.65
C LYS A 207 -1.62 12.55 -6.27
N SER A 208 -0.38 13.04 -6.26
CA SER A 208 0.25 13.66 -5.09
C SER A 208 -0.17 15.13 -4.98
N TYR A 209 -0.28 15.67 -3.79
CA TYR A 209 -0.41 17.12 -3.60
C TYR A 209 0.86 17.88 -4.01
N LEU A 210 1.98 17.18 -4.22
CA LEU A 210 3.23 17.71 -4.74
C LEU A 210 3.25 17.80 -6.26
N ASP A 211 2.33 17.12 -6.95
CA ASP A 211 2.20 17.21 -8.40
C ASP A 211 1.69 18.59 -8.82
N PRO A 212 1.98 19.06 -10.04
CA PRO A 212 1.40 20.29 -10.56
C PRO A 212 -0.13 20.25 -10.61
N ASP A 213 -0.76 21.41 -10.51
CA ASP A 213 -2.19 21.64 -10.76
C ASP A 213 -3.15 20.80 -9.89
N GLN A 214 -2.76 20.54 -8.61
CA GLN A 214 -3.61 19.77 -7.70
C GLN A 214 -4.43 20.64 -6.71
N THR A 215 -4.46 21.96 -6.88
CA THR A 215 -5.14 22.88 -5.96
C THR A 215 -6.62 22.55 -5.82
N ASP A 216 -7.31 22.23 -6.91
CA ASP A 216 -8.76 21.94 -6.95
C ASP A 216 -9.08 20.45 -6.86
N ASN A 217 -8.08 19.60 -6.66
CA ASN A 217 -8.29 18.17 -6.50
C ASN A 217 -8.85 17.86 -5.11
N GLU A 218 -10.14 17.59 -5.02
CA GLU A 218 -10.88 17.36 -3.77
C GLU A 218 -10.64 15.99 -3.12
N TYR A 219 -10.01 15.05 -3.84
CA TYR A 219 -9.81 13.70 -3.33
C TYR A 219 -8.52 13.53 -2.53
N ILE A 220 -7.49 14.31 -2.82
CA ILE A 220 -6.13 14.08 -2.31
C ILE A 220 -5.88 14.75 -0.94
N PHE A 221 -4.85 14.26 -0.27
CA PHE A 221 -4.32 14.91 0.93
C PHE A 221 -3.85 16.34 0.61
N LYS A 222 -4.19 17.29 1.48
CA LYS A 222 -3.68 18.67 1.45
C LYS A 222 -3.24 19.06 2.84
N PRO A 223 -1.96 19.34 3.06
CA PRO A 223 -1.41 19.69 4.39
C PRO A 223 -2.13 20.84 5.08
N SER A 224 -2.52 21.87 4.30
CA SER A 224 -3.22 23.07 4.78
C SER A 224 -4.72 22.92 4.97
N SER A 225 -5.31 21.77 4.58
CA SER A 225 -6.76 21.56 4.68
C SER A 225 -7.20 21.35 6.12
N ALA A 226 -8.33 21.97 6.49
CA ALA A 226 -9.04 21.67 7.73
C ALA A 226 -9.66 20.26 7.70
N VAL A 227 -10.09 19.79 6.52
CA VAL A 227 -10.63 18.45 6.30
C VAL A 227 -9.50 17.44 6.29
N LYS A 228 -9.56 16.46 7.17
CA LYS A 228 -8.51 15.44 7.35
C LYS A 228 -8.82 14.13 6.62
N GLN A 229 -10.04 13.95 6.14
CA GLN A 229 -10.45 12.78 5.35
C GLN A 229 -10.11 13.02 3.88
N PHE A 230 -9.43 12.06 3.28
CA PHE A 230 -9.02 12.10 1.87
C PHE A 230 -8.86 10.69 1.30
N VAL A 231 -8.85 10.59 -0.02
CA VAL A 231 -8.62 9.33 -0.73
C VAL A 231 -7.14 8.97 -0.70
N SER A 232 -6.87 7.78 -0.22
CA SER A 232 -5.55 7.17 -0.22
C SER A 232 -5.68 5.66 -0.40
N PRO A 233 -4.61 4.93 -0.77
CA PRO A 233 -4.59 3.48 -0.76
C PRO A 233 -5.18 2.85 0.52
N ARG A 234 -4.81 3.41 1.68
CA ARG A 234 -5.30 2.98 3.00
C ARG A 234 -6.79 3.25 3.19
N SER A 235 -7.26 4.46 2.88
CA SER A 235 -8.67 4.82 3.09
C SER A 235 -9.60 4.04 2.15
N LEU A 236 -9.22 3.82 0.89
CA LEU A 236 -9.96 2.97 -0.04
C LEU A 236 -10.08 1.53 0.47
N ALA A 237 -8.98 0.96 0.95
CA ALA A 237 -9.02 -0.38 1.55
C ALA A 237 -9.94 -0.43 2.79
N LYS A 238 -9.93 0.61 3.64
CA LYS A 238 -10.83 0.71 4.80
C LYS A 238 -12.30 0.91 4.43
N CYS A 239 -12.61 1.46 3.26
CA CYS A 239 -13.97 1.57 2.76
C CYS A 239 -14.54 0.21 2.31
N SER A 240 -13.69 -0.76 1.96
CA SER A 240 -14.14 -2.07 1.44
C SER A 240 -15.09 -2.83 2.38
N PRO A 241 -14.78 -3.01 3.69
CA PRO A 241 -15.74 -3.64 4.60
C PRO A 241 -17.09 -2.92 4.70
N VAL A 242 -17.11 -1.58 4.58
CA VAL A 242 -18.36 -0.81 4.59
C VAL A 242 -19.22 -1.16 3.38
N VAL A 243 -18.61 -1.19 2.19
CA VAL A 243 -19.33 -1.53 0.95
C VAL A 243 -19.76 -3.00 0.92
N LEU A 244 -18.93 -3.92 1.40
CA LEU A 244 -19.25 -5.35 1.45
C LEU A 244 -20.38 -5.69 2.44
N ASN A 245 -20.53 -4.89 3.50
CA ASN A 245 -21.57 -5.09 4.51
C ASN A 245 -22.74 -4.10 4.36
N ARG A 246 -22.91 -3.46 3.19
CA ARG A 246 -23.91 -2.39 2.97
C ARG A 246 -25.34 -2.76 3.38
N ASP A 247 -25.70 -4.03 3.26
CA ASP A 247 -27.04 -4.50 3.63
C ASP A 247 -27.32 -4.44 5.15
N LYS A 248 -26.28 -4.20 5.97
CA LYS A 248 -26.38 -4.04 7.42
C LYS A 248 -26.59 -2.59 7.86
N TYR A 249 -26.60 -1.64 6.93
CA TYR A 249 -26.69 -0.20 7.21
C TYR A 249 -27.88 0.43 6.51
N SER A 250 -28.35 1.54 7.05
CA SER A 250 -29.13 2.47 6.23
C SER A 250 -28.19 3.15 5.22
N GLU A 251 -28.75 3.62 4.12
CA GLU A 251 -27.98 4.35 3.10
C GLU A 251 -27.22 5.54 3.70
N ASN A 252 -27.88 6.32 4.56
CA ASN A 252 -27.25 7.45 5.24
C ASN A 252 -26.10 7.03 6.14
N ALA A 253 -26.21 5.90 6.85
CA ALA A 253 -25.14 5.40 7.71
C ALA A 253 -23.93 4.92 6.87
N MET A 254 -24.18 4.23 5.75
CA MET A 254 -23.15 3.83 4.81
C MET A 254 -22.43 5.06 4.25
N MET A 255 -23.17 6.04 3.74
CA MET A 255 -22.60 7.27 3.18
C MET A 255 -21.81 8.06 4.20
N GLY A 256 -22.31 8.17 5.44
CA GLY A 256 -21.59 8.80 6.54
C GLY A 256 -20.28 8.09 6.89
N ALA A 257 -20.28 6.75 6.90
CA ALA A 257 -19.07 5.96 7.14
C ALA A 257 -18.02 6.14 6.02
N LEU A 258 -18.44 6.10 4.76
CA LEU A 258 -17.56 6.33 3.60
C LEU A 258 -16.97 7.74 3.61
N ALA A 259 -17.79 8.76 3.91
CA ALA A 259 -17.35 10.14 4.04
C ALA A 259 -16.36 10.31 5.21
N GLY A 260 -16.61 9.68 6.34
CA GLY A 260 -15.75 9.70 7.51
C GLY A 260 -14.38 9.00 7.29
N ILE A 261 -14.31 8.09 6.32
CA ILE A 261 -13.06 7.37 5.99
C ILE A 261 -12.27 8.06 4.87
N ALA A 262 -12.93 8.44 3.77
CA ALA A 262 -12.25 8.87 2.55
C ALA A 262 -12.72 10.25 2.02
N GLY A 263 -13.59 10.93 2.74
CA GLY A 263 -14.10 12.26 2.40
C GLY A 263 -15.44 12.24 1.68
N GLU A 264 -16.18 13.36 1.78
CA GLU A 264 -17.52 13.49 1.22
C GLU A 264 -17.56 13.34 -0.31
N SER A 265 -16.57 13.90 -1.00
CA SER A 265 -16.48 13.83 -2.46
C SER A 265 -16.35 12.39 -2.95
N PHE A 266 -15.56 11.57 -2.24
CA PHE A 266 -15.50 10.14 -2.50
C PHE A 266 -16.83 9.46 -2.26
N ALA A 267 -17.47 9.69 -1.10
CA ALA A 267 -18.73 9.05 -0.75
C ALA A 267 -19.82 9.34 -1.79
N LYS A 268 -19.97 10.60 -2.22
CA LYS A 268 -20.91 10.99 -3.27
C LYS A 268 -20.60 10.33 -4.61
N SER A 269 -19.34 10.29 -4.99
CA SER A 269 -18.90 9.74 -6.28
C SER A 269 -19.06 8.21 -6.37
N ILE A 270 -18.78 7.46 -5.30
CA ILE A 270 -18.88 5.99 -5.30
C ILE A 270 -20.31 5.49 -5.26
N ALA A 271 -21.27 6.30 -4.81
CA ALA A 271 -22.69 5.92 -4.73
C ALA A 271 -23.24 5.39 -6.07
N ALA A 272 -22.82 5.99 -7.19
CA ALA A 272 -23.23 5.54 -8.53
C ALA A 272 -22.77 4.11 -8.84
N PHE A 273 -21.57 3.70 -8.40
CA PHE A 273 -21.05 2.34 -8.59
C PHE A 273 -21.78 1.33 -7.69
N ILE A 274 -22.09 1.71 -6.46
CA ILE A 274 -22.82 0.86 -5.53
C ILE A 274 -24.25 0.63 -6.03
N ALA A 275 -24.91 1.66 -6.53
CA ALA A 275 -26.30 1.60 -6.99
C ALA A 275 -26.52 0.69 -8.21
N VAL A 276 -25.50 0.52 -9.06
CA VAL A 276 -25.62 -0.32 -10.27
C VAL A 276 -25.21 -1.77 -10.04
N GLU A 277 -24.51 -2.10 -8.95
CA GLU A 277 -23.96 -3.43 -8.72
C GLU A 277 -25.01 -4.55 -8.77
N GLY A 278 -26.18 -4.35 -8.19
CA GLY A 278 -27.28 -5.33 -8.19
C GLY A 278 -28.01 -5.48 -9.53
N LYS A 279 -27.71 -4.65 -10.54
CA LYS A 279 -28.37 -4.60 -11.85
C LYS A 279 -27.45 -5.03 -12.99
N LEU A 280 -26.25 -5.54 -12.69
CA LEU A 280 -25.28 -5.94 -13.69
C LEU A 280 -25.72 -7.23 -14.39
N LEU A 281 -25.39 -7.32 -15.68
CA LEU A 281 -25.49 -8.57 -16.42
C LEU A 281 -24.46 -9.55 -15.85
N LYS A 282 -24.85 -10.81 -15.73
CA LYS A 282 -23.95 -11.84 -15.18
C LYS A 282 -22.84 -12.18 -16.17
N PHE A 283 -21.66 -12.41 -15.67
CA PHE A 283 -20.51 -12.82 -16.46
C PHE A 283 -20.82 -14.02 -17.39
N GLU A 284 -21.51 -15.02 -16.86
CA GLU A 284 -21.85 -16.26 -17.59
C GLU A 284 -22.78 -16.00 -18.78
N ASP A 285 -23.67 -15.01 -18.66
CA ASP A 285 -24.59 -14.63 -19.75
C ASP A 285 -23.83 -13.92 -20.87
N VAL A 286 -22.84 -13.08 -20.51
CA VAL A 286 -21.98 -12.40 -21.47
C VAL A 286 -21.10 -13.39 -22.25
N VAL A 287 -20.42 -14.31 -21.53
CA VAL A 287 -19.59 -15.35 -22.18
C VAL A 287 -20.40 -16.23 -23.12
N LYS A 288 -21.63 -16.59 -22.73
CA LYS A 288 -22.52 -17.41 -23.56
C LYS A 288 -23.01 -16.71 -24.82
N ASN A 289 -23.28 -15.41 -24.73
CA ASN A 289 -23.89 -14.62 -25.81
C ASN A 289 -23.13 -13.29 -26.08
N PRO A 290 -21.82 -13.31 -26.36
CA PRO A 290 -21.01 -12.09 -26.38
C PRO A 290 -21.40 -11.10 -27.48
N LYS A 291 -21.91 -11.60 -28.60
CA LYS A 291 -22.30 -10.77 -29.78
C LYS A 291 -23.66 -10.07 -29.60
N THR A 292 -24.56 -10.65 -28.81
CA THR A 292 -25.94 -10.17 -28.66
C THR A 292 -26.21 -9.50 -27.32
N THR A 293 -25.40 -9.77 -26.30
CA THR A 293 -25.51 -9.13 -24.99
C THR A 293 -25.39 -7.60 -25.13
N ALA A 294 -26.33 -6.85 -24.59
CA ALA A 294 -26.33 -5.41 -24.66
C ALA A 294 -25.11 -4.83 -23.92
N VAL A 295 -24.40 -3.89 -24.58
CA VAL A 295 -23.36 -3.11 -23.91
C VAL A 295 -24.05 -1.97 -23.13
N PRO A 296 -23.88 -1.88 -21.79
CA PRO A 296 -24.52 -0.84 -21.02
C PRO A 296 -24.06 0.56 -21.42
N ASP A 297 -24.99 1.50 -21.51
CA ASP A 297 -24.67 2.92 -21.71
C ASP A 297 -24.09 3.56 -20.43
N ASN A 298 -24.43 3.00 -19.27
CA ASN A 298 -23.91 3.46 -17.99
C ASN A 298 -22.45 3.00 -17.79
N VAL A 299 -21.55 3.95 -17.79
CA VAL A 299 -20.10 3.71 -17.67
C VAL A 299 -19.74 2.97 -16.38
N SER A 300 -20.35 3.33 -15.25
CA SER A 300 -20.07 2.66 -13.97
C SER A 300 -20.50 1.18 -14.02
N ALA A 301 -21.66 0.88 -14.62
CA ALA A 301 -22.11 -0.49 -14.82
C ALA A 301 -21.15 -1.28 -15.73
N LEU A 302 -20.73 -0.67 -16.83
CA LEU A 302 -19.82 -1.30 -17.79
C LEU A 302 -18.47 -1.63 -17.13
N VAL A 303 -17.84 -0.67 -16.44
CA VAL A 303 -16.56 -0.91 -15.75
C VAL A 303 -16.71 -1.96 -14.64
N MET A 304 -17.82 -1.96 -13.91
CA MET A 304 -18.10 -2.99 -12.90
C MET A 304 -18.19 -4.39 -13.52
N MET A 305 -18.81 -4.54 -14.70
CA MET A 305 -18.85 -5.82 -15.44
C MET A 305 -17.45 -6.27 -15.86
N LEU A 306 -16.60 -5.35 -16.30
CA LEU A 306 -15.20 -5.68 -16.65
C LEU A 306 -14.41 -6.17 -15.43
N PHE A 307 -14.60 -5.57 -14.27
CA PHE A 307 -13.97 -6.05 -13.04
C PHE A 307 -14.54 -7.41 -12.58
N GLU A 308 -15.83 -7.67 -12.80
CA GLU A 308 -16.39 -9.01 -12.56
C GLU A 308 -15.75 -10.06 -13.47
N ALA A 309 -15.57 -9.72 -14.75
CA ALA A 309 -14.90 -10.60 -15.69
C ALA A 309 -13.44 -10.87 -15.29
N VAL A 310 -12.69 -9.82 -14.89
CA VAL A 310 -11.32 -10.01 -14.38
C VAL A 310 -11.28 -10.98 -13.18
N ASP A 311 -12.25 -10.91 -12.28
CA ASP A 311 -12.32 -11.80 -11.11
C ASP A 311 -12.61 -13.28 -11.54
N LYS A 312 -13.50 -13.49 -12.52
CA LYS A 312 -14.04 -14.81 -12.89
C LYS A 312 -13.30 -15.52 -14.03
N LEU A 313 -12.58 -14.77 -14.87
CA LEU A 313 -11.88 -15.33 -16.03
C LEU A 313 -10.69 -16.20 -15.59
N ASP A 314 -10.77 -17.51 -15.86
CA ASP A 314 -9.69 -18.47 -15.60
C ASP A 314 -9.34 -19.32 -16.83
N LYS A 315 -10.16 -19.28 -17.91
CA LYS A 315 -9.99 -20.07 -19.12
C LYS A 315 -9.80 -19.19 -20.35
N HIS A 316 -8.99 -19.66 -21.28
CA HIS A 316 -8.74 -18.95 -22.55
C HIS A 316 -9.99 -18.80 -23.41
N ASP A 317 -10.84 -19.85 -23.46
CA ASP A 317 -12.06 -19.81 -24.26
C ASP A 317 -13.05 -18.77 -23.73
N ASP A 318 -13.20 -18.67 -22.40
CA ASP A 318 -14.05 -17.68 -21.78
C ASP A 318 -13.51 -16.25 -22.03
N LEU A 319 -12.18 -16.08 -22.01
CA LEU A 319 -11.55 -14.79 -22.34
C LEU A 319 -11.82 -14.42 -23.80
N ASN A 320 -11.62 -15.35 -24.74
CA ASN A 320 -11.85 -15.08 -26.16
C ASN A 320 -13.33 -14.74 -26.42
N SER A 321 -14.26 -15.45 -25.81
CA SER A 321 -15.69 -15.11 -25.87
C SER A 321 -15.95 -13.71 -25.26
N TYR A 322 -15.41 -13.42 -24.09
CA TYR A 322 -15.60 -12.12 -23.45
C TYR A 322 -14.98 -10.96 -24.27
N MET A 323 -13.89 -11.22 -25.00
CA MET A 323 -13.25 -10.24 -25.89
C MET A 323 -14.19 -9.81 -27.04
N GLU A 324 -15.03 -10.69 -27.57
CA GLU A 324 -16.04 -10.30 -28.56
C GLU A 324 -17.03 -9.25 -27.99
N PHE A 325 -17.34 -9.33 -26.69
CA PHE A 325 -18.14 -8.30 -26.02
C PHE A 325 -17.33 -7.02 -25.80
N VAL A 326 -16.07 -7.11 -25.33
CA VAL A 326 -15.19 -5.96 -25.06
C VAL A 326 -14.96 -5.15 -26.36
N ASN A 327 -14.78 -5.81 -27.51
CA ASN A 327 -14.58 -5.16 -28.79
C ASN A 327 -15.79 -4.34 -29.28
N ARG A 328 -16.96 -4.55 -28.69
CA ARG A 328 -18.17 -3.75 -28.97
C ARG A 328 -18.27 -2.48 -28.11
N ILE A 329 -17.39 -2.34 -27.11
CA ILE A 329 -17.31 -1.13 -26.28
C ILE A 329 -16.68 -0.01 -27.10
N LYS A 330 -17.39 1.11 -27.23
CA LYS A 330 -16.95 2.25 -28.08
C LYS A 330 -15.75 3.01 -27.48
N SER A 331 -15.57 3.00 -26.17
CA SER A 331 -14.50 3.72 -25.49
C SER A 331 -13.24 2.87 -25.40
N SER A 332 -12.18 3.28 -26.08
CA SER A 332 -10.85 2.66 -25.98
C SER A 332 -10.25 2.77 -24.58
N GLU A 333 -10.58 3.83 -23.84
CA GLU A 333 -10.14 4.01 -22.46
C GLU A 333 -10.71 2.90 -21.56
N ILE A 334 -11.99 2.57 -21.71
CA ILE A 334 -12.64 1.50 -20.94
C ILE A 334 -12.09 0.13 -21.36
N GLN A 335 -11.87 -0.12 -22.66
CA GLN A 335 -11.19 -1.35 -23.11
C GLN A 335 -9.79 -1.47 -22.48
N SER A 336 -9.02 -0.37 -22.45
CA SER A 336 -7.68 -0.33 -21.85
C SER A 336 -7.67 -0.68 -20.36
N ILE A 337 -8.70 -0.29 -19.59
CA ILE A 337 -8.85 -0.70 -18.19
C ILE A 337 -8.90 -2.23 -18.08
N PHE A 338 -9.70 -2.89 -18.92
CA PHE A 338 -9.82 -4.34 -18.91
C PHE A 338 -8.50 -5.03 -19.30
N PHE A 339 -7.86 -4.57 -20.38
CA PHE A 339 -6.58 -5.14 -20.84
C PHE A 339 -5.48 -4.97 -19.79
N THR A 340 -5.37 -3.78 -19.21
CA THR A 340 -4.43 -3.50 -18.11
C THR A 340 -4.65 -4.46 -16.96
N MET A 341 -5.89 -4.65 -16.52
CA MET A 341 -6.20 -5.51 -15.38
C MET A 341 -5.92 -6.98 -15.68
N ILE A 342 -6.27 -7.49 -16.87
CA ILE A 342 -5.94 -8.86 -17.28
C ILE A 342 -4.42 -9.08 -17.31
N MET A 343 -3.67 -8.17 -17.93
CA MET A 343 -2.21 -8.30 -18.02
C MET A 343 -1.52 -8.25 -16.66
N ARG A 344 -2.02 -7.42 -15.74
CA ARG A 344 -1.43 -7.28 -14.39
C ARG A 344 -1.82 -8.40 -13.42
N THR A 345 -3.04 -8.92 -13.51
CA THR A 345 -3.55 -9.91 -12.55
C THR A 345 -3.50 -11.34 -13.07
N LYS A 346 -3.63 -11.53 -14.37
CA LYS A 346 -3.67 -12.84 -15.05
C LYS A 346 -2.76 -12.85 -16.31
N PRO A 347 -1.46 -12.53 -16.18
CA PRO A 347 -0.57 -12.32 -17.34
C PRO A 347 -0.46 -13.54 -18.25
N LYS A 348 -0.54 -14.76 -17.71
CA LYS A 348 -0.55 -15.99 -18.51
C LYS A 348 -1.76 -16.06 -19.41
N LEU A 349 -2.95 -15.67 -18.90
CA LEU A 349 -4.19 -15.66 -19.66
C LEU A 349 -4.17 -14.57 -20.73
N GLY A 350 -3.72 -13.35 -20.37
CA GLY A 350 -3.67 -12.20 -21.29
C GLY A 350 -2.73 -12.41 -22.48
N ARG A 351 -1.55 -13.00 -22.26
CA ARG A 351 -0.55 -13.25 -23.33
C ARG A 351 -1.03 -14.20 -24.43
N TYR A 352 -1.94 -15.11 -24.15
CA TYR A 352 -2.49 -16.01 -25.15
C TYR A 352 -3.56 -15.36 -26.04
N ASN A 353 -4.11 -14.20 -25.63
CA ASN A 353 -5.03 -13.46 -26.47
C ASN A 353 -4.25 -12.47 -27.35
N GLN A 354 -4.36 -12.60 -28.69
CA GLN A 354 -3.58 -11.80 -29.64
C GLN A 354 -3.84 -10.30 -29.53
N GLU A 355 -5.08 -9.88 -29.27
CA GLU A 355 -5.44 -8.46 -29.17
C GLU A 355 -4.86 -7.84 -27.89
N ILE A 356 -5.00 -8.53 -26.75
CA ILE A 356 -4.43 -8.07 -25.48
C ILE A 356 -2.90 -8.04 -25.56
N GLY A 357 -2.29 -9.07 -26.15
CA GLY A 357 -0.85 -9.15 -26.35
C GLY A 357 -0.32 -8.00 -27.22
N LYS A 358 -0.99 -7.71 -28.35
CA LYS A 358 -0.65 -6.57 -29.20
C LYS A 358 -0.81 -5.25 -28.47
N TRP A 359 -1.94 -5.04 -27.80
CA TRP A 359 -2.19 -3.84 -27.01
C TRP A 359 -1.11 -3.63 -25.93
N ALA A 360 -0.71 -4.70 -25.22
CA ALA A 360 0.34 -4.64 -24.21
C ALA A 360 1.70 -4.23 -24.78
N THR A 361 2.04 -4.73 -25.95
CA THR A 361 3.26 -4.34 -26.68
C THR A 361 3.22 -2.86 -27.09
N ASP A 362 2.12 -2.42 -27.66
CA ASP A 362 1.93 -1.04 -28.13
C ASP A 362 1.94 -0.01 -26.98
N ASN A 363 1.58 -0.43 -25.76
CA ASN A 363 1.56 0.40 -24.56
C ASN A 363 2.77 0.17 -23.63
N HIS A 364 3.83 -0.47 -24.12
CA HIS A 364 5.07 -0.72 -23.36
C HIS A 364 4.84 -1.40 -21.99
N MET A 365 3.82 -2.20 -21.86
CA MET A 365 3.64 -3.03 -20.68
C MET A 365 4.70 -4.14 -20.71
N ILE A 366 5.65 -4.08 -19.77
CA ILE A 366 6.71 -5.07 -19.64
C ILE A 366 6.04 -6.44 -19.39
N MET A 367 6.30 -7.35 -20.30
CA MET A 367 5.80 -8.73 -20.25
C MET A 367 6.67 -9.62 -19.36
#